data_1303afde9462ab724b382641173e74a6
#
_entry.id   1303afde9462ab724b382641173e74a6
#
_cell.length_a   1.000
_cell.length_b   1.000
_cell.length_c   1.000
_cell.angle_alpha   90.00
_cell.angle_beta   90.00
_cell.angle_gamma   90.00
#
_symmetry.space_group_name_H-M   'P 1'
#
loop_
_entity.id
_entity.type
_entity.pdbx_description
1 polymer ?
#
loop_
_entity_poly.entity_id
_entity_poly.type
_entity_poly.pdbx_seq_one_letter_code
_entity_poly.pdbx_strand_id
1 'polypeptide(L)'
;MIEKLFNFYTGNEKTIEKVIKDDNIHLMHMVLNNGENLPEHFTNANIYMVVVRGVLNIQLDDQSVIEYKSGHVLNIPLGIKMQVKNIYNEVLELFVIKAPAPENNIL
;
A
#
# COMPACT_ATOMS: atom_id res chain seq x y z
N MET A 1 25.51 15.42 5.37
CA MET A 1 24.38 14.73 5.97
C MET A 1 24.50 13.25 5.68
N ILE A 2 24.40 12.42 6.69
CA ILE A 2 24.52 10.98 6.50
C ILE A 2 23.20 10.40 5.96
N GLU A 3 22.09 10.87 6.51
CA GLU A 3 20.77 10.39 6.10
C GLU A 3 20.31 11.02 4.81
N LYS A 4 19.51 10.27 4.05
CA LYS A 4 18.76 10.79 2.92
C LYS A 4 17.36 11.13 3.38
N LEU A 5 16.86 12.27 2.94
CA LEU A 5 15.53 12.73 3.31
C LEU A 5 14.56 12.51 2.14
N PHE A 6 13.43 11.91 2.45
CA PHE A 6 12.32 11.75 1.51
C PHE A 6 11.08 12.38 2.11
N ASN A 7 10.22 12.90 1.26
CA ASN A 7 8.97 13.51 1.69
C ASN A 7 7.80 12.72 1.14
N PHE A 8 6.70 12.72 1.86
CA PHE A 8 5.46 12.17 1.37
C PHE A 8 4.33 13.15 1.62
N TYR A 9 3.27 13.00 0.85
CA TYR A 9 2.10 13.86 0.93
C TYR A 9 1.40 13.69 2.28
N THR A 10 1.05 14.80 2.93
CA THR A 10 0.43 14.78 4.25
C THR A 10 -1.03 15.22 4.26
N GLY A 11 -1.64 15.40 3.10
CA GLY A 11 -3.03 15.84 3.02
C GLY A 11 -4.02 14.67 3.00
N ASN A 12 -5.25 14.98 2.60
CA ASN A 12 -6.37 14.03 2.59
C ASN A 12 -6.93 13.75 1.21
N GLU A 13 -6.32 14.26 0.16
CA GLU A 13 -6.77 13.98 -1.20
C GLU A 13 -6.19 12.65 -1.68
N LYS A 14 -6.88 12.03 -2.63
CA LYS A 14 -6.42 10.78 -3.23
C LYS A 14 -4.99 10.91 -3.70
N THR A 15 -4.15 10.00 -3.26
CA THR A 15 -2.71 10.01 -3.58
C THR A 15 -2.22 8.59 -3.72
N ILE A 16 -1.46 8.32 -4.77
CA ILE A 16 -0.71 7.09 -4.94
C ILE A 16 0.66 7.53 -5.42
N GLU A 17 1.66 7.43 -4.56
CA GLU A 17 2.99 7.97 -4.86
C GLU A 17 4.09 7.00 -4.46
N LYS A 18 5.19 7.04 -5.21
CA LYS A 18 6.42 6.33 -4.85
C LYS A 18 7.30 7.30 -4.09
N VAL A 19 7.46 7.05 -2.80
CA VAL A 19 8.30 7.89 -1.93
C VAL A 19 9.77 7.50 -2.08
N ILE A 20 10.04 6.19 -2.10
CA ILE A 20 11.38 5.65 -2.28
C ILE A 20 11.33 4.56 -3.34
N LYS A 21 12.27 4.64 -4.27
CA LYS A 21 12.46 3.62 -5.29
C LYS A 21 13.95 3.43 -5.49
N ASP A 22 14.51 2.44 -4.83
CA ASP A 22 15.94 2.12 -4.95
C ASP A 22 16.13 0.60 -5.05
N ASP A 23 17.37 0.15 -4.98
CA ASP A 23 17.69 -1.26 -5.15
C ASP A 23 17.25 -2.11 -3.95
N ASN A 24 17.01 -1.49 -2.81
CA ASN A 24 16.65 -2.22 -1.60
C ASN A 24 15.15 -2.39 -1.45
N ILE A 25 14.41 -1.30 -1.61
CA ILE A 25 12.96 -1.29 -1.41
C ILE A 25 12.28 -0.34 -2.38
N HIS A 26 10.98 -0.56 -2.57
CA HIS A 26 10.08 0.49 -3.03
C HIS A 26 9.14 0.82 -1.87
N LEU A 27 9.06 2.08 -1.50
CA LEU A 27 8.11 2.57 -0.49
C LEU A 27 7.05 3.37 -1.20
N MET A 28 5.81 2.85 -1.15
CA MET A 28 4.64 3.51 -1.70
C MET A 28 3.85 4.14 -0.57
N HIS A 29 3.25 5.28 -0.84
CA HIS A 29 2.34 5.95 0.07
C HIS A 29 1.02 6.18 -0.64
N MET A 30 -0.09 5.89 0.03
CA MET A 30 -1.42 5.94 -0.58
C MET A 30 -2.41 6.57 0.38
N VAL A 31 -3.27 7.43 -0.19
CA VAL A 31 -4.41 8.02 0.50
C VAL A 31 -5.63 7.78 -0.36
N LEU A 32 -6.65 7.15 0.22
CA LEU A 32 -7.91 6.86 -0.46
C LEU A 32 -9.06 7.42 0.35
N ASN A 33 -9.98 8.10 -0.33
CA ASN A 33 -11.20 8.60 0.27
C ASN A 33 -12.34 7.60 0.07
N ASN A 34 -13.50 7.90 0.64
CA ASN A 34 -14.68 7.04 0.54
C ASN A 34 -14.99 6.69 -0.92
N GLY A 35 -15.14 5.41 -1.17
CA GLY A 35 -15.47 4.90 -2.50
C GLY A 35 -14.28 4.76 -3.43
N GLU A 36 -13.09 5.19 -3.03
CA GLU A 36 -11.89 5.04 -3.83
C GLU A 36 -11.22 3.71 -3.55
N ASN A 37 -10.64 3.14 -4.58
CA ASN A 37 -9.99 1.83 -4.49
C ASN A 37 -8.80 1.77 -5.42
N LEU A 38 -7.92 0.82 -5.16
CA LEU A 38 -6.84 0.51 -6.07
C LEU A 38 -7.35 -0.45 -7.14
N PRO A 39 -6.80 -0.38 -8.37
CA PRO A 39 -7.10 -1.41 -9.37
C PRO A 39 -6.72 -2.79 -8.85
N GLU A 40 -7.54 -3.78 -9.17
CA GLU A 40 -7.21 -5.16 -8.84
C GLU A 40 -5.94 -5.56 -9.58
N HIS A 41 -4.99 -6.14 -8.87
CA HIS A 41 -3.73 -6.56 -9.49
C HIS A 41 -3.06 -7.63 -8.63
N PHE A 42 -2.07 -8.29 -9.22
CA PHE A 42 -1.23 -9.23 -8.51
C PHE A 42 -0.04 -8.51 -7.90
N THR A 43 0.34 -8.89 -6.69
CA THR A 43 1.55 -8.35 -6.07
C THR A 43 2.76 -8.75 -6.91
N ASN A 44 3.65 -7.79 -7.16
CA ASN A 44 4.87 -8.02 -7.93
C ASN A 44 6.13 -8.11 -7.05
N ALA A 45 5.93 -8.21 -5.75
CA ALA A 45 6.99 -8.35 -4.76
C ALA A 45 6.36 -8.88 -3.48
N ASN A 46 7.19 -9.35 -2.56
CA ASN A 46 6.77 -9.49 -1.19
C ASN A 46 6.54 -8.10 -0.62
N ILE A 47 5.40 -7.85 -0.03
CA ILE A 47 5.06 -6.52 0.48
C ILE A 47 4.72 -6.54 1.95
N TYR A 48 4.96 -5.40 2.58
CA TYR A 48 4.45 -5.08 3.91
C TYR A 48 3.54 -3.88 3.77
N MET A 49 2.30 -4.01 4.22
CA MET A 49 1.31 -2.96 4.13
C MET A 49 1.01 -2.45 5.53
N VAL A 50 1.25 -1.16 5.75
CA VAL A 50 1.06 -0.50 7.04
C VAL A 50 -0.21 0.33 6.97
N VAL A 51 -1.17 0.06 7.86
CA VAL A 51 -2.39 0.86 7.96
C VAL A 51 -2.12 2.00 8.94
N VAL A 52 -2.04 3.22 8.41
CA VAL A 52 -1.69 4.42 9.20
C VAL A 52 -2.95 5.10 9.71
N ARG A 53 -3.95 5.28 8.85
CA ARG A 53 -5.23 5.89 9.20
C ARG A 53 -6.35 5.10 8.55
N GLY A 54 -7.51 5.07 9.21
CA GLY A 54 -8.73 4.54 8.62
C GLY A 54 -8.82 3.02 8.70
N VAL A 55 -9.64 2.46 7.84
CA VAL A 55 -9.94 1.03 7.80
C VAL A 55 -9.65 0.50 6.41
N LEU A 56 -8.73 -0.42 6.33
CA LEU A 56 -8.39 -1.13 5.09
C LEU A 56 -9.38 -2.24 4.86
N ASN A 57 -10.07 -2.21 3.73
CA ASN A 57 -10.93 -3.30 3.27
C ASN A 57 -10.16 -4.01 2.16
N ILE A 58 -9.78 -5.26 2.39
CA ILE A 58 -8.88 -5.98 1.49
C ILE A 58 -9.36 -7.40 1.24
N GLN A 59 -9.24 -7.82 -0.01
CA GLN A 59 -9.47 -9.21 -0.40
C GLN A 59 -8.21 -9.74 -1.08
N LEU A 60 -7.72 -10.87 -0.61
CA LEU A 60 -6.54 -11.55 -1.14
C LEU A 60 -6.95 -12.87 -1.76
N ASP A 61 -6.68 -13.05 -3.07
CA ASP A 61 -7.09 -14.21 -3.84
C ASP A 61 -8.59 -14.51 -3.63
N ASP A 62 -8.92 -15.73 -3.25
CA ASP A 62 -10.30 -16.16 -3.04
C ASP A 62 -10.72 -16.12 -1.58
N GLN A 63 -9.91 -15.54 -0.73
CA GLN A 63 -10.26 -15.39 0.69
C GLN A 63 -11.40 -14.38 0.84
N SER A 64 -12.08 -14.46 1.98
CA SER A 64 -13.09 -13.46 2.33
C SER A 64 -12.46 -12.10 2.47
N VAL A 65 -13.23 -11.05 2.23
CA VAL A 65 -12.82 -9.69 2.51
C VAL A 65 -12.61 -9.55 4.02
N ILE A 66 -11.49 -8.97 4.39
CA ILE A 66 -11.15 -8.71 5.80
C ILE A 66 -10.86 -7.23 5.96
N GLU A 67 -11.16 -6.68 7.12
CA GLU A 67 -10.90 -5.30 7.45
C GLU A 67 -9.81 -5.20 8.51
N TYR A 68 -8.89 -4.26 8.30
CA TYR A 68 -7.82 -3.98 9.26
C TYR A 68 -7.82 -2.50 9.57
N LYS A 69 -7.79 -2.17 10.85
CA LYS A 69 -7.74 -0.78 11.33
C LYS A 69 -6.30 -0.29 11.41
N SER A 70 -6.15 1.01 11.65
CA SER A 70 -4.83 1.61 11.86
C SER A 70 -4.06 0.88 12.95
N GLY A 71 -2.75 0.82 12.80
CA GLY A 71 -1.87 0.14 13.74
C GLY A 71 -1.54 -1.29 13.36
N HIS A 72 -2.03 -1.76 12.21
CA HIS A 72 -1.71 -3.11 11.72
C HIS A 72 -0.72 -3.06 10.58
N VAL A 73 0.10 -4.09 10.50
CA VAL A 73 1.01 -4.33 9.38
C VAL A 73 0.71 -5.72 8.84
N LEU A 74 0.45 -5.78 7.52
CA LEU A 74 0.23 -7.05 6.84
C LEU A 74 1.45 -7.39 6.00
N ASN A 75 1.86 -8.65 6.04
CA ASN A 75 2.85 -9.16 5.10
C ASN A 75 2.11 -10.00 4.05
N ILE A 76 2.25 -9.62 2.80
CA ILE A 76 1.57 -10.29 1.68
C ILE A 76 2.65 -10.76 0.70
N PRO A 77 2.68 -12.07 0.37
CA PRO A 77 3.72 -12.57 -0.53
C PRO A 77 3.53 -12.14 -1.97
N LEU A 78 4.56 -12.36 -2.77
CA LEU A 78 4.55 -12.17 -4.21
C LEU A 78 3.47 -13.04 -4.86
N GLY A 79 2.78 -12.49 -5.87
CA GLY A 79 1.89 -13.27 -6.73
C GLY A 79 0.47 -13.42 -6.22
N ILE A 80 0.07 -12.62 -5.28
CA ILE A 80 -1.28 -12.65 -4.68
C ILE A 80 -2.15 -11.60 -5.36
N LYS A 81 -3.33 -12.01 -5.83
CA LYS A 81 -4.32 -11.09 -6.37
C LYS A 81 -4.90 -10.27 -5.22
N MET A 82 -4.88 -8.96 -5.36
CA MET A 82 -5.21 -8.06 -4.29
C MET A 82 -6.24 -7.02 -4.73
N GLN A 83 -7.28 -6.85 -3.93
CA GLN A 83 -8.26 -5.78 -4.05
C GLN A 83 -8.25 -4.96 -2.78
N VAL A 84 -8.02 -3.65 -2.92
CA VAL A 84 -7.97 -2.71 -1.80
C VAL A 84 -9.01 -1.64 -2.01
N LYS A 85 -9.85 -1.41 -1.00
CA LYS A 85 -10.94 -0.44 -1.06
C LYS A 85 -11.02 0.37 0.21
N ASN A 86 -11.54 1.59 0.07
CA ASN A 86 -12.04 2.34 1.20
C ASN A 86 -13.56 2.50 1.06
N ILE A 87 -14.31 1.83 1.90
CA ILE A 87 -15.78 1.88 1.90
C ILE A 87 -16.33 2.74 3.04
N TYR A 88 -15.46 3.40 3.79
CA TYR A 88 -15.84 4.22 4.94
C TYR A 88 -15.63 5.70 4.64
N ASN A 89 -16.27 6.57 5.42
CA ASN A 89 -16.11 8.02 5.28
C ASN A 89 -14.74 8.51 5.75
N GLU A 90 -14.11 7.75 6.61
CA GLU A 90 -12.78 8.07 7.11
C GLU A 90 -11.73 7.86 6.03
N VAL A 91 -10.75 8.76 5.98
CA VAL A 91 -9.62 8.62 5.06
C VAL A 91 -8.83 7.36 5.39
N LEU A 92 -8.47 6.60 4.36
CA LEU A 92 -7.56 5.46 4.48
C LEU A 92 -6.18 5.88 4.03
N GLU A 93 -5.19 5.71 4.88
CA GLU A 93 -3.79 5.99 4.55
C GLU A 93 -2.94 4.76 4.80
N LEU A 94 -2.15 4.41 3.78
CA LEU A 94 -1.32 3.21 3.77
C LEU A 94 0.11 3.55 3.38
N PHE A 95 1.06 2.83 3.97
CA PHE A 95 2.37 2.63 3.35
C PHE A 95 2.47 1.20 2.86
N VAL A 96 3.03 1.03 1.68
CA VAL A 96 3.30 -0.30 1.11
C VAL A 96 4.78 -0.37 0.81
N ILE A 97 5.44 -1.33 1.43
CA ILE A 97 6.88 -1.53 1.30
C ILE A 97 7.10 -2.82 0.51
N LYS A 98 7.71 -2.69 -0.67
CA LYS A 98 8.12 -3.84 -1.48
C LYS A 98 9.56 -4.16 -1.10
N ALA A 99 9.79 -5.35 -0.54
CA ALA A 99 11.09 -5.74 -0.02
C ALA A 99 11.31 -7.24 -0.23
N PRO A 100 12.33 -7.59 -1.03
CA PRO A 100 13.23 -6.70 -1.75
C PRO A 100 12.52 -5.92 -2.85
N ALA A 101 13.19 -4.88 -3.36
CA ALA A 101 12.66 -4.12 -4.46
C ALA A 101 12.38 -5.05 -5.64
N PRO A 102 11.21 -4.92 -6.30
CA PRO A 102 10.91 -5.77 -7.44
C PRO A 102 11.85 -5.49 -8.59
N GLU A 103 12.10 -6.49 -9.41
CA GLU A 103 12.86 -6.30 -10.64
C GLU A 103 12.03 -5.40 -11.54
N ASN A 104 12.62 -4.25 -11.85
CA ASN A 104 11.83 -3.17 -12.41
C ASN A 104 11.64 -3.23 -13.90
N ASN A 105 12.44 -4.00 -14.58
CA ASN A 105 12.43 -4.04 -16.03
C ASN A 105 11.52 -5.12 -16.58
N ILE A 106 10.84 -5.80 -15.74
CA ILE A 106 10.01 -6.92 -16.15
C ILE A 106 8.62 -6.45 -16.55
N LEU A 107 8.25 -5.31 -16.13
CA LEU A 107 6.89 -4.85 -16.37
C LEU A 107 6.78 -3.38 -16.50
#